data_116dadf3911a64e8d362306200848c4b
#
_entry.id   116dadf3911a64e8d362306200848c4b
#
_cell.length_a   1.000
_cell.length_b   1.000
_cell.length_c   1.000
_cell.angle_alpha   90.00
_cell.angle_beta   90.00
_cell.angle_gamma   90.00
#
_symmetry.space_group_name_H-M   'P 1'
#
loop_
_entity.id
_entity.type
_entity.pdbx_description
1 polymer ?
#
loop_
_entity_poly.entity_id
_entity_poly.type
_entity_poly.pdbx_seq_one_letter_code
_entity_poly.pdbx_strand_id
1 'polypeptide(L)'
;MLGLRKKLEELEKEDRPIKVCLVGAGMMGKGLVSQLLSVRGMEPSVVVSHKLEDSLKAFQLAGIGREQIVVAKSVEDINIGMEMERFVVTDDYTLALKANLVDVVVDATGVPETGARIALGAIDNRKHVVMLNVESDVVAGPYLNKLAKKAGVVYTGSAGDEPGAAMELYDFAVASGFKVLALGKGKNNPLDFYVTPDMVEEKAKASGLKPLRLASFIDGTNTMVEMAAMANASGFIPDVRGGHGPTGTVDQLPGIYSLKEEGGILNRYGIVDFAFGVAPGVYAIITTDQPQVHSEMRFLKMGEGANYVLFRPYHLTSLETPISIAKAAIYGEGSIVPKGDLPVAEVITRAKKDLKAGEHLDGIGEYTVFGSIEEYGRAREEKLVPISLINGNARMKMDVKKGDFLTYDMVELDQTTEIFRLRQLQEEMAEDLTK
;
A
#
# COMPACT_ATOMS: atom_id res chain seq x y z
N MET A 1 -17.86 -6.78 -4.05
CA MET A 1 -18.34 -7.01 -2.65
C MET A 1 -19.69 -7.71 -2.53
N LEU A 2 -20.53 -7.74 -3.56
CA LEU A 2 -21.80 -8.44 -3.55
C LEU A 2 -21.61 -9.94 -3.27
N GLY A 3 -22.23 -10.47 -2.21
CA GLY A 3 -22.13 -11.88 -1.83
C GLY A 3 -21.07 -12.20 -0.75
N LEU A 4 -20.07 -11.35 -0.52
CA LEU A 4 -19.00 -11.61 0.46
C LEU A 4 -19.54 -11.84 1.88
N ARG A 5 -20.47 -10.98 2.34
CA ARG A 5 -21.14 -11.14 3.64
C ARG A 5 -21.76 -12.52 3.81
N LYS A 6 -22.48 -12.99 2.78
CA LYS A 6 -23.13 -14.31 2.83
C LYS A 6 -22.11 -15.44 2.97
N LYS A 7 -20.99 -15.37 2.24
CA LYS A 7 -19.91 -16.36 2.33
C LYS A 7 -19.26 -16.41 3.71
N LEU A 8 -19.02 -15.25 4.32
CA LEU A 8 -18.49 -15.18 5.67
C LEU A 8 -19.46 -15.75 6.71
N GLU A 9 -20.78 -15.50 6.56
CA GLU A 9 -21.81 -16.11 7.41
C GLU A 9 -21.90 -17.64 7.22
N GLU A 10 -21.61 -18.15 6.02
CA GLU A 10 -21.52 -19.58 5.75
C GLU A 10 -20.33 -20.20 6.49
N LEU A 11 -19.14 -19.58 6.40
CA LEU A 11 -17.94 -20.04 7.11
C LEU A 11 -18.12 -20.06 8.64
N GLU A 12 -18.77 -19.03 9.21
CA GLU A 12 -19.11 -18.99 10.63
C GLU A 12 -20.02 -20.17 11.03
N LYS A 13 -21.07 -20.47 10.24
CA LYS A 13 -21.98 -21.57 10.50
C LYS A 13 -21.32 -22.94 10.39
N GLU A 14 -20.31 -23.07 9.53
CA GLU A 14 -19.56 -24.30 9.34
C GLU A 14 -18.43 -24.47 10.38
N ASP A 15 -18.26 -23.49 11.27
CA ASP A 15 -17.15 -23.43 12.24
C ASP A 15 -15.77 -23.51 11.57
N ARG A 16 -15.63 -22.80 10.45
CA ARG A 16 -14.43 -22.77 9.61
C ARG A 16 -13.98 -21.34 9.31
N PRO A 17 -13.64 -20.56 10.36
CA PRO A 17 -13.21 -19.19 10.16
C PRO A 17 -11.89 -19.14 9.39
N ILE A 18 -11.72 -18.09 8.57
CA ILE A 18 -10.44 -17.77 7.95
C ILE A 18 -9.45 -17.40 9.05
N LYS A 19 -8.38 -18.16 9.18
CA LYS A 19 -7.36 -17.98 10.23
C LYS A 19 -6.27 -17.02 9.76
N VAL A 20 -6.19 -15.86 10.41
CA VAL A 20 -5.33 -14.75 10.02
C VAL A 20 -4.11 -14.66 10.93
N CYS A 21 -2.93 -14.58 10.30
CA CYS A 21 -1.70 -14.16 10.97
C CYS A 21 -1.44 -12.68 10.66
N LEU A 22 -1.43 -11.83 11.67
CA LEU A 22 -1.06 -10.42 11.56
C LEU A 22 0.38 -10.21 12.02
N VAL A 23 1.22 -9.65 11.16
CA VAL A 23 2.57 -9.22 11.50
C VAL A 23 2.62 -7.68 11.57
N GLY A 24 2.89 -7.17 12.76
CA GLY A 24 2.91 -5.72 13.04
C GLY A 24 1.74 -5.28 13.93
N ALA A 25 1.95 -5.26 15.26
CA ALA A 25 0.96 -4.83 16.25
C ALA A 25 1.10 -3.33 16.62
N GLY A 26 1.35 -2.47 15.62
CA GLY A 26 1.30 -1.02 15.74
C GLY A 26 -0.14 -0.48 15.90
N MET A 27 -0.34 0.82 15.65
CA MET A 27 -1.68 1.42 15.73
C MET A 27 -2.67 0.74 14.77
N MET A 28 -2.30 0.57 13.49
CA MET A 28 -3.14 -0.08 12.48
C MET A 28 -3.37 -1.56 12.79
N GLY A 29 -2.33 -2.27 13.22
CA GLY A 29 -2.46 -3.69 13.58
C GLY A 29 -3.38 -3.93 14.78
N LYS A 30 -3.31 -3.10 15.83
CA LYS A 30 -4.23 -3.16 16.99
C LYS A 30 -5.68 -2.93 16.57
N GLY A 31 -5.91 -1.96 15.68
CA GLY A 31 -7.24 -1.72 15.09
C GLY A 31 -7.74 -2.93 14.30
N LEU A 32 -6.87 -3.53 13.48
CA LEU A 32 -7.23 -4.69 12.67
C LEU A 32 -7.55 -5.93 13.55
N VAL A 33 -6.81 -6.19 14.63
CA VAL A 33 -7.14 -7.28 15.56
C VAL A 33 -8.56 -7.11 16.13
N SER A 34 -8.87 -5.90 16.61
CA SER A 34 -10.22 -5.58 17.14
C SER A 34 -11.30 -5.73 16.05
N GLN A 35 -11.00 -5.30 14.82
CA GLN A 35 -11.94 -5.40 13.71
C GLN A 35 -12.18 -6.86 13.31
N LEU A 36 -11.15 -7.69 13.20
CA LEU A 36 -11.26 -9.10 12.82
C LEU A 36 -12.11 -9.90 13.80
N LEU A 37 -12.02 -9.62 15.10
CA LEU A 37 -12.87 -10.26 16.12
C LEU A 37 -14.36 -9.89 15.97
N SER A 38 -14.69 -8.83 15.24
CA SER A 38 -16.06 -8.39 14.95
C SER A 38 -16.56 -8.90 13.60
N VAL A 39 -15.70 -9.47 12.76
CA VAL A 39 -16.05 -9.99 11.44
C VAL A 39 -16.40 -11.48 11.54
N ARG A 40 -17.63 -11.83 11.17
CA ARG A 40 -18.05 -13.23 11.11
C ARG A 40 -17.19 -14.05 10.17
N GLY A 41 -16.88 -15.29 10.55
CA GLY A 41 -16.10 -16.21 9.71
C GLY A 41 -14.64 -15.82 9.51
N MET A 42 -14.08 -14.97 10.38
CA MET A 42 -12.65 -14.64 10.45
C MET A 42 -12.14 -14.66 11.87
N GLU A 43 -10.85 -14.95 12.03
CA GLU A 43 -10.20 -14.99 13.34
C GLU A 43 -8.76 -14.49 13.25
N PRO A 44 -8.34 -13.49 14.06
CA PRO A 44 -6.94 -13.10 14.22
C PRO A 44 -6.19 -14.13 15.07
N SER A 45 -5.92 -15.31 14.51
CA SER A 45 -5.41 -16.46 15.27
C SER A 45 -3.99 -16.28 15.77
N VAL A 46 -3.14 -15.56 14.99
CA VAL A 46 -1.74 -15.30 15.34
C VAL A 46 -1.42 -13.82 15.19
N VAL A 47 -0.87 -13.20 16.23
CA VAL A 47 -0.37 -11.81 16.16
C VAL A 47 1.11 -11.76 16.50
N VAL A 48 1.87 -11.14 15.61
CA VAL A 48 3.34 -11.05 15.71
C VAL A 48 3.79 -9.61 15.84
N SER A 49 4.70 -9.35 16.78
CA SER A 49 5.42 -8.08 16.87
C SER A 49 6.79 -8.30 17.49
N HIS A 50 7.82 -7.56 17.02
CA HIS A 50 9.16 -7.60 17.60
C HIS A 50 9.19 -7.27 19.11
N LYS A 51 8.15 -6.58 19.62
CA LYS A 51 7.86 -6.42 21.04
C LYS A 51 6.63 -7.25 21.36
N LEU A 52 6.83 -8.36 22.04
CA LEU A 52 5.76 -9.29 22.40
C LEU A 52 4.60 -8.61 23.14
N GLU A 53 4.92 -7.60 23.96
CA GLU A 53 3.94 -6.80 24.69
C GLU A 53 2.95 -6.08 23.78
N ASP A 54 3.37 -5.66 22.58
CA ASP A 54 2.48 -5.03 21.61
C ASP A 54 1.44 -6.01 21.07
N SER A 55 1.84 -7.27 20.80
CA SER A 55 0.93 -8.35 20.38
C SER A 55 -0.06 -8.71 21.50
N LEU A 56 0.42 -8.85 22.73
CA LEU A 56 -0.44 -9.08 23.90
C LEU A 56 -1.45 -7.93 24.09
N LYS A 57 -0.95 -6.68 23.97
CA LYS A 57 -1.80 -5.49 24.11
C LYS A 57 -2.85 -5.40 23.00
N ALA A 58 -2.56 -5.86 21.79
CA ALA A 58 -3.54 -5.88 20.70
C ALA A 58 -4.77 -6.71 21.08
N PHE A 59 -4.57 -7.90 21.60
CA PHE A 59 -5.67 -8.78 22.06
C PHE A 59 -6.37 -8.22 23.31
N GLN A 60 -5.62 -7.71 24.30
CA GLN A 60 -6.19 -7.13 25.51
C GLN A 60 -7.10 -5.93 25.20
N LEU A 61 -6.70 -5.04 24.29
CA LEU A 61 -7.51 -3.91 23.83
C LEU A 61 -8.80 -4.37 23.13
N ALA A 62 -8.77 -5.54 22.51
CA ALA A 62 -9.91 -6.16 21.85
C ALA A 62 -10.78 -7.00 22.81
N GLY A 63 -10.49 -7.00 24.13
CA GLY A 63 -11.28 -7.66 25.16
C GLY A 63 -10.91 -9.13 25.40
N ILE A 64 -9.81 -9.63 24.85
CA ILE A 64 -9.35 -11.02 25.04
C ILE A 64 -8.55 -11.12 26.34
N GLY A 65 -8.96 -12.02 27.22
CA GLY A 65 -8.27 -12.30 28.49
C GLY A 65 -6.92 -12.99 28.29
N ARG A 66 -6.00 -12.73 29.22
CA ARG A 66 -4.63 -13.30 29.16
C ARG A 66 -4.61 -14.82 29.13
N GLU A 67 -5.57 -15.45 29.79
CA GLU A 67 -5.77 -16.90 29.85
C GLU A 67 -6.13 -17.52 28.49
N GLN A 68 -6.64 -16.73 27.57
CA GLN A 68 -6.99 -17.16 26.20
C GLN A 68 -5.82 -17.05 25.22
N ILE A 69 -4.68 -16.51 25.66
CA ILE A 69 -3.52 -16.21 24.81
C ILE A 69 -2.35 -17.13 25.13
N VAL A 70 -1.83 -17.80 24.11
CA VAL A 70 -0.59 -18.58 24.16
C VAL A 70 0.58 -17.74 23.66
N VAL A 71 1.69 -17.75 24.39
CA VAL A 71 2.96 -17.19 23.93
C VAL A 71 3.78 -18.31 23.31
N ALA A 72 3.96 -18.27 22.01
CA ALA A 72 4.66 -19.30 21.26
C ALA A 72 6.13 -18.95 21.04
N LYS A 73 7.01 -19.98 21.16
CA LYS A 73 8.44 -19.90 20.90
C LYS A 73 8.90 -20.89 19.82
N SER A 74 7.97 -21.70 19.31
CA SER A 74 8.20 -22.67 18.24
C SER A 74 6.98 -22.74 17.31
N VAL A 75 7.16 -23.33 16.13
CA VAL A 75 6.06 -23.62 15.20
C VAL A 75 5.05 -24.56 15.84
N GLU A 76 5.55 -25.52 16.62
CA GLU A 76 4.70 -26.48 17.34
C GLU A 76 3.80 -25.79 18.37
N ASP A 77 4.32 -24.84 19.17
CA ASP A 77 3.53 -24.08 20.12
C ASP A 77 2.41 -23.31 19.40
N ILE A 78 2.69 -22.76 18.21
CA ILE A 78 1.67 -22.04 17.40
C ILE A 78 0.58 -23.04 16.96
N ASN A 79 0.97 -24.17 16.38
CA ASN A 79 0.01 -25.15 15.89
C ASN A 79 -0.85 -25.70 17.02
N ILE A 80 -0.27 -26.11 18.15
CA ILE A 80 -1.01 -26.57 19.33
C ILE A 80 -1.95 -25.48 19.86
N GLY A 81 -1.48 -24.24 19.96
CA GLY A 81 -2.29 -23.11 20.40
C GLY A 81 -3.52 -22.91 19.51
N MET A 82 -3.34 -22.93 18.18
CA MET A 82 -4.43 -22.81 17.22
C MET A 82 -5.38 -24.00 17.21
N GLU A 83 -4.89 -25.24 17.39
CA GLU A 83 -5.71 -26.46 17.52
C GLU A 83 -6.56 -26.46 18.80
N MET A 84 -6.07 -25.80 19.86
CA MET A 84 -6.79 -25.59 21.10
C MET A 84 -7.74 -24.38 21.07
N GLU A 85 -7.95 -23.77 19.89
CA GLU A 85 -8.78 -22.56 19.69
C GLU A 85 -8.33 -21.39 20.59
N ARG A 86 -7.01 -21.23 20.75
CA ARG A 86 -6.40 -20.13 21.52
C ARG A 86 -5.79 -19.12 20.57
N PHE A 87 -5.83 -17.86 20.99
CA PHE A 87 -5.07 -16.82 20.31
C PHE A 87 -3.58 -16.96 20.59
N VAL A 88 -2.76 -16.79 19.56
CA VAL A 88 -1.31 -17.01 19.68
C VAL A 88 -0.57 -15.70 19.45
N VAL A 89 0.46 -15.45 20.26
CA VAL A 89 1.39 -14.34 20.07
C VAL A 89 2.82 -14.86 20.02
N THR A 90 3.63 -14.23 19.18
CA THR A 90 5.08 -14.49 19.09
C THR A 90 5.83 -13.22 18.70
N ASP A 91 7.13 -13.17 18.97
CA ASP A 91 8.05 -12.11 18.53
C ASP A 91 8.80 -12.48 17.24
N ASP A 92 8.60 -13.70 16.71
CA ASP A 92 9.23 -14.20 15.51
C ASP A 92 8.19 -14.55 14.42
N TYR A 93 8.11 -13.70 13.38
CA TYR A 93 7.22 -13.95 12.26
C TYR A 93 7.61 -15.19 11.45
N THR A 94 8.86 -15.61 11.44
CA THR A 94 9.30 -16.78 10.67
C THR A 94 8.70 -18.08 11.18
N LEU A 95 8.35 -18.14 12.47
CA LEU A 95 7.60 -19.24 13.06
C LEU A 95 6.14 -19.22 12.60
N ALA A 96 5.52 -18.03 12.64
CA ALA A 96 4.11 -17.86 12.27
C ALA A 96 3.85 -18.17 10.78
N LEU A 97 4.79 -17.81 9.90
CA LEU A 97 4.69 -18.13 8.46
C LEU A 97 4.69 -19.64 8.18
N LYS A 98 5.24 -20.46 9.06
CA LYS A 98 5.30 -21.92 8.94
C LYS A 98 4.12 -22.63 9.63
N ALA A 99 3.27 -21.92 10.36
CA ALA A 99 2.14 -22.52 11.08
C ALA A 99 1.13 -23.13 10.08
N ASN A 100 0.66 -24.36 10.37
CA ASN A 100 -0.13 -25.15 9.42
C ASN A 100 -1.53 -24.59 9.17
N LEU A 101 -2.18 -24.02 10.19
CA LEU A 101 -3.57 -23.58 10.14
C LEU A 101 -3.77 -22.12 9.73
N VAL A 102 -2.69 -21.36 9.46
CA VAL A 102 -2.81 -19.99 8.96
C VAL A 102 -3.17 -20.00 7.48
N ASP A 103 -4.26 -19.33 7.13
CA ASP A 103 -4.72 -19.17 5.74
C ASP A 103 -4.15 -17.92 5.08
N VAL A 104 -4.18 -16.79 5.80
CA VAL A 104 -3.80 -15.47 5.29
C VAL A 104 -2.82 -14.80 6.23
N VAL A 105 -1.74 -14.26 5.67
CA VAL A 105 -0.76 -13.42 6.37
C VAL A 105 -1.03 -11.96 6.00
N VAL A 106 -1.12 -11.09 6.99
CA VAL A 106 -1.24 -9.63 6.81
C VAL A 106 0.04 -8.97 7.30
N ASP A 107 0.72 -8.22 6.42
CA ASP A 107 1.86 -7.38 6.83
C ASP A 107 1.40 -5.94 7.12
N ALA A 108 1.55 -5.52 8.38
CA ALA A 108 1.27 -4.17 8.87
C ALA A 108 2.52 -3.52 9.50
N THR A 109 3.71 -3.88 9.06
CA THR A 109 4.97 -3.41 9.65
C THR A 109 5.38 -2.03 9.14
N GLY A 110 5.09 -1.71 7.87
CA GLY A 110 5.48 -0.46 7.20
C GLY A 110 7.00 -0.30 7.05
N VAL A 111 7.74 -1.42 7.02
CA VAL A 111 9.19 -1.46 6.79
C VAL A 111 9.45 -2.29 5.52
N PRO A 112 10.00 -1.69 4.43
CA PRO A 112 10.13 -2.34 3.13
C PRO A 112 10.85 -3.69 3.18
N GLU A 113 11.98 -3.77 3.86
CA GLU A 113 12.75 -5.01 4.01
C GLU A 113 11.97 -6.10 4.75
N THR A 114 11.29 -5.74 5.83
CA THR A 114 10.48 -6.69 6.60
C THR A 114 9.30 -7.20 5.77
N GLY A 115 8.63 -6.32 5.05
CA GLY A 115 7.53 -6.68 4.16
C GLY A 115 7.94 -7.63 3.05
N ALA A 116 9.09 -7.40 2.43
CA ALA A 116 9.67 -8.29 1.42
C ALA A 116 9.88 -9.71 1.97
N ARG A 117 10.46 -9.83 3.17
CA ARG A 117 10.71 -11.13 3.84
C ARG A 117 9.41 -11.83 4.23
N ILE A 118 8.44 -11.09 4.77
CA ILE A 118 7.13 -11.64 5.15
C ILE A 118 6.40 -12.15 3.91
N ALA A 119 6.31 -11.34 2.86
CA ALA A 119 5.63 -11.70 1.63
C ALA A 119 6.24 -12.95 0.99
N LEU A 120 7.58 -12.96 0.81
CA LEU A 120 8.28 -14.11 0.25
C LEU A 120 8.07 -15.36 1.10
N GLY A 121 8.27 -15.26 2.43
CA GLY A 121 8.13 -16.38 3.34
C GLY A 121 6.68 -16.91 3.42
N ALA A 122 5.67 -16.07 3.31
CA ALA A 122 4.27 -16.49 3.24
C ALA A 122 3.98 -17.24 1.91
N ILE A 123 4.46 -16.71 0.78
CA ILE A 123 4.34 -17.34 -0.54
C ILE A 123 5.02 -18.71 -0.56
N ASP A 124 6.24 -18.83 -0.02
CA ASP A 124 6.99 -20.08 0.08
C ASP A 124 6.26 -21.14 0.93
N ASN A 125 5.51 -20.70 1.94
CA ASN A 125 4.67 -21.55 2.77
C ASN A 125 3.21 -21.64 2.27
N ARG A 126 2.93 -21.24 1.03
CA ARG A 126 1.63 -21.33 0.35
C ARG A 126 0.49 -20.65 1.11
N LYS A 127 0.74 -19.47 1.68
CA LYS A 127 -0.24 -18.64 2.37
C LYS A 127 -0.58 -17.42 1.52
N HIS A 128 -1.86 -17.01 1.54
CA HIS A 128 -2.25 -15.75 0.94
C HIS A 128 -1.60 -14.58 1.69
N VAL A 129 -1.29 -13.49 0.99
CA VAL A 129 -0.59 -12.31 1.54
C VAL A 129 -1.42 -11.06 1.28
N VAL A 130 -1.67 -10.29 2.33
CA VAL A 130 -2.28 -8.97 2.27
C VAL A 130 -1.30 -7.93 2.81
N MET A 131 -0.91 -6.99 1.97
CA MET A 131 0.09 -5.96 2.27
C MET A 131 -0.59 -4.65 2.67
N LEU A 132 -0.47 -4.26 3.96
CA LEU A 132 -0.65 -2.86 4.39
C LEU A 132 0.65 -2.07 4.25
N ASN A 133 1.75 -2.75 3.93
CA ASN A 133 3.08 -2.20 3.69
C ASN A 133 3.24 -1.89 2.20
N VAL A 134 2.67 -0.78 1.79
CA VAL A 134 2.68 -0.35 0.39
C VAL A 134 4.09 0.01 -0.07
N GLU A 135 4.96 0.44 0.85
CA GLU A 135 6.36 0.78 0.60
C GLU A 135 7.18 -0.41 0.06
N SER A 136 6.84 -1.64 0.48
CA SER A 136 7.44 -2.87 -0.06
C SER A 136 6.83 -3.23 -1.43
N ASP A 137 5.52 -3.09 -1.57
CA ASP A 137 4.77 -3.44 -2.79
C ASP A 137 5.25 -2.65 -4.02
N VAL A 138 5.42 -1.33 -3.89
CA VAL A 138 5.81 -0.48 -5.03
C VAL A 138 7.21 -0.77 -5.58
N VAL A 139 8.05 -1.47 -4.84
CA VAL A 139 9.43 -1.82 -5.26
C VAL A 139 9.53 -3.21 -5.87
N ALA A 140 8.85 -4.20 -5.28
CA ALA A 140 8.98 -5.62 -5.64
C ALA A 140 7.62 -6.33 -5.88
N GLY A 141 6.51 -5.60 -5.81
CA GLY A 141 5.15 -6.16 -5.90
C GLY A 141 4.89 -6.98 -7.16
N PRO A 142 5.24 -6.52 -8.38
CA PRO A 142 5.06 -7.31 -9.59
C PRO A 142 5.78 -8.67 -9.53
N TYR A 143 7.02 -8.71 -9.04
CA TYR A 143 7.76 -9.96 -8.89
C TYR A 143 7.16 -10.87 -7.81
N LEU A 144 6.79 -10.32 -6.64
CA LEU A 144 6.11 -11.06 -5.58
C LEU A 144 4.77 -11.62 -6.05
N ASN A 145 3.98 -10.85 -6.80
CA ASN A 145 2.73 -11.32 -7.40
C ASN A 145 2.95 -12.48 -8.39
N LYS A 146 4.02 -12.41 -9.20
CA LYS A 146 4.40 -13.52 -10.10
C LYS A 146 4.75 -14.79 -9.31
N LEU A 147 5.49 -14.68 -8.21
CA LEU A 147 5.80 -15.79 -7.32
C LEU A 147 4.54 -16.37 -6.65
N ALA A 148 3.65 -15.51 -6.17
CA ALA A 148 2.39 -15.91 -5.56
C ALA A 148 1.49 -16.68 -6.54
N LYS A 149 1.33 -16.19 -7.77
CA LYS A 149 0.62 -16.91 -8.85
C LYS A 149 1.22 -18.28 -9.10
N LYS A 150 2.54 -18.39 -9.15
CA LYS A 150 3.24 -19.68 -9.33
C LYS A 150 3.01 -20.63 -8.15
N ALA A 151 2.93 -20.10 -6.93
CA ALA A 151 2.65 -20.88 -5.72
C ALA A 151 1.16 -21.23 -5.54
N GLY A 152 0.26 -20.67 -6.36
CA GLY A 152 -1.19 -20.86 -6.25
C GLY A 152 -1.83 -20.10 -5.08
N VAL A 153 -1.22 -18.98 -4.67
CA VAL A 153 -1.73 -18.11 -3.61
C VAL A 153 -1.93 -16.68 -4.11
N VAL A 154 -2.63 -15.87 -3.33
CA VAL A 154 -2.89 -14.45 -3.63
C VAL A 154 -1.85 -13.58 -2.94
N TYR A 155 -1.29 -12.64 -3.67
CA TYR A 155 -0.57 -11.48 -3.18
C TYR A 155 -1.40 -10.23 -3.52
N THR A 156 -1.70 -9.39 -2.54
CA THR A 156 -2.54 -8.20 -2.74
C THR A 156 -2.21 -7.11 -1.73
N GLY A 157 -2.38 -5.86 -2.11
CA GLY A 157 -2.52 -4.76 -1.17
C GLY A 157 -3.88 -4.78 -0.46
N SER A 158 -4.05 -3.89 0.54
CA SER A 158 -5.26 -3.78 1.37
C SER A 158 -6.36 -2.95 0.70
N ALA A 159 -7.61 -3.39 0.81
CA ALA A 159 -8.80 -2.71 0.27
C ALA A 159 -9.05 -1.31 0.88
N GLY A 160 -8.66 -1.11 2.13
CA GLY A 160 -9.00 0.11 2.89
C GLY A 160 -7.97 1.21 2.81
N ASP A 161 -6.82 0.96 2.24
CA ASP A 161 -5.85 2.01 1.94
C ASP A 161 -6.29 2.81 0.71
N GLU A 162 -5.82 4.04 0.53
CA GLU A 162 -6.26 4.89 -0.57
C GLU A 162 -6.14 4.20 -1.95
N PRO A 163 -5.03 3.49 -2.26
CA PRO A 163 -4.93 2.76 -3.52
C PRO A 163 -6.04 1.71 -3.69
N GLY A 164 -6.33 0.93 -2.65
CA GLY A 164 -7.38 -0.08 -2.67
C GLY A 164 -8.78 0.53 -2.83
N ALA A 165 -9.05 1.63 -2.13
CA ALA A 165 -10.31 2.36 -2.23
C ALA A 165 -10.51 3.02 -3.62
N ALA A 166 -9.43 3.54 -4.24
CA ALA A 166 -9.47 4.08 -5.59
C ALA A 166 -9.70 2.97 -6.64
N MET A 167 -9.08 1.80 -6.47
CA MET A 167 -9.29 0.64 -7.35
C MET A 167 -10.71 0.09 -7.26
N GLU A 168 -11.39 0.20 -6.12
CA GLU A 168 -12.82 -0.15 -6.02
C GLU A 168 -13.69 0.76 -6.92
N LEU A 169 -13.39 2.06 -6.96
CA LEU A 169 -14.06 3.00 -7.89
C LEU A 169 -13.72 2.70 -9.35
N TYR A 170 -12.46 2.35 -9.62
CA TYR A 170 -12.00 1.96 -10.95
C TYR A 170 -12.74 0.72 -11.46
N ASP A 171 -12.78 -0.34 -10.67
CA ASP A 171 -13.45 -1.59 -11.01
C ASP A 171 -14.95 -1.38 -11.24
N PHE A 172 -15.59 -0.59 -10.38
CA PHE A 172 -17.00 -0.21 -10.55
C PHE A 172 -17.22 0.53 -11.86
N ALA A 173 -16.40 1.53 -12.16
CA ALA A 173 -16.53 2.33 -13.37
C ALA A 173 -16.37 1.49 -14.64
N VAL A 174 -15.29 0.69 -14.69
CA VAL A 174 -14.99 -0.16 -15.86
C VAL A 174 -16.04 -1.26 -16.03
N ALA A 175 -16.46 -1.91 -14.94
CA ALA A 175 -17.52 -2.93 -14.99
C ALA A 175 -18.88 -2.37 -15.41
N SER A 176 -19.11 -1.06 -15.16
CA SER A 176 -20.31 -0.34 -15.58
C SER A 176 -20.20 0.26 -16.99
N GLY A 177 -19.09 0.06 -17.70
CA GLY A 177 -18.88 0.52 -19.08
C GLY A 177 -18.40 1.96 -19.23
N PHE A 178 -17.97 2.60 -18.14
CA PHE A 178 -17.33 3.92 -18.18
C PHE A 178 -15.85 3.81 -18.54
N LYS A 179 -15.32 4.86 -19.18
CA LYS A 179 -13.88 5.05 -19.33
C LYS A 179 -13.36 5.82 -18.12
N VAL A 180 -12.30 5.34 -17.51
CA VAL A 180 -11.61 6.04 -16.42
C VAL A 180 -10.47 6.88 -17.02
N LEU A 181 -10.43 8.16 -16.71
CA LEU A 181 -9.49 9.15 -17.24
C LEU A 181 -8.36 9.46 -16.26
N ALA A 182 -8.70 9.53 -14.97
CA ALA A 182 -7.75 9.74 -13.88
C ALA A 182 -8.21 9.03 -12.62
N LEU A 183 -7.26 8.57 -11.82
CA LEU A 183 -7.47 8.06 -10.47
C LEU A 183 -6.71 8.93 -9.48
N GLY A 184 -7.25 9.10 -8.27
CA GLY A 184 -6.51 9.86 -7.30
C GLY A 184 -7.08 9.82 -5.90
N LYS A 185 -6.34 10.53 -5.03
CA LYS A 185 -6.66 10.65 -3.60
C LYS A 185 -6.63 12.09 -3.13
N GLY A 186 -7.34 12.37 -2.05
CA GLY A 186 -7.23 13.62 -1.32
C GLY A 186 -5.97 13.62 -0.43
N LYS A 187 -5.26 14.76 -0.37
CA LYS A 187 -4.14 14.96 0.54
C LYS A 187 -4.54 15.82 1.73
N ASN A 188 -4.43 15.24 2.93
CA ASN A 188 -4.81 15.90 4.18
C ASN A 188 -3.78 16.93 4.67
N ASN A 189 -2.50 16.55 4.63
CA ASN A 189 -1.42 17.36 5.18
C ASN A 189 -0.89 18.32 4.12
N PRO A 190 -0.47 19.54 4.49
CA PRO A 190 0.27 20.41 3.58
C PRO A 190 1.53 19.67 3.10
N LEU A 191 2.02 20.04 1.93
CA LEU A 191 3.22 19.45 1.34
C LEU A 191 4.43 20.31 1.69
N ASP A 192 5.37 19.73 2.43
CA ASP A 192 6.71 20.27 2.68
C ASP A 192 7.74 19.16 2.48
N PHE A 193 8.37 19.15 1.32
CA PHE A 193 9.35 18.13 0.94
C PHE A 193 10.56 18.03 1.89
N TYR A 194 10.82 19.06 2.67
CA TYR A 194 12.02 19.17 3.50
C TYR A 194 11.76 19.04 4.99
N VAL A 195 10.54 18.70 5.36
CA VAL A 195 10.17 18.46 6.76
C VAL A 195 10.99 17.31 7.35
N THR A 196 11.41 17.48 8.60
CA THR A 196 12.12 16.46 9.38
C THR A 196 11.28 15.99 10.58
N PRO A 197 11.58 14.81 11.15
CA PRO A 197 10.88 14.32 12.34
C PRO A 197 10.81 15.32 13.50
N ASP A 198 11.90 16.03 13.77
CA ASP A 198 11.98 17.02 14.87
C ASP A 198 10.99 18.18 14.66
N MET A 199 10.79 18.62 13.43
CA MET A 199 9.86 19.70 13.08
C MET A 199 8.39 19.36 13.35
N VAL A 200 8.07 18.07 13.46
CA VAL A 200 6.69 17.58 13.64
C VAL A 200 6.48 16.79 14.92
N GLU A 201 7.46 16.74 15.81
CA GLU A 201 7.44 15.91 17.02
C GLU A 201 6.21 16.17 17.90
N GLU A 202 5.92 17.43 18.22
CA GLU A 202 4.77 17.79 19.05
C GLU A 202 3.44 17.44 18.39
N LYS A 203 3.31 17.70 17.08
CA LYS A 203 2.12 17.36 16.31
C LYS A 203 1.91 15.85 16.21
N ALA A 204 2.99 15.10 16.02
CA ALA A 204 2.97 13.64 16.00
C ALA A 204 2.51 13.07 17.35
N LYS A 205 3.06 13.57 18.43
CA LYS A 205 2.69 13.19 19.80
C LYS A 205 1.20 13.45 20.09
N ALA A 206 0.70 14.61 19.70
CA ALA A 206 -0.72 14.98 19.85
C ALA A 206 -1.66 14.07 19.04
N SER A 207 -1.20 13.53 17.90
CA SER A 207 -1.95 12.64 17.02
C SER A 207 -1.73 11.15 17.30
N GLY A 208 -0.90 10.80 18.30
CA GLY A 208 -0.54 9.40 18.61
C GLY A 208 0.32 8.73 17.53
N LEU A 209 0.95 9.51 16.65
CA LEU A 209 1.83 9.03 15.59
C LEU A 209 3.30 9.09 15.99
N LYS A 210 4.12 8.27 15.34
CA LYS A 210 5.58 8.45 15.40
C LYS A 210 5.98 9.65 14.54
N PRO A 211 6.95 10.49 14.95
CA PRO A 211 7.42 11.64 14.17
C PRO A 211 7.82 11.29 12.75
N LEU A 212 8.55 10.18 12.54
CA LEU A 212 8.92 9.65 11.22
C LEU A 212 7.71 9.43 10.30
N ARG A 213 6.63 8.83 10.82
CA ARG A 213 5.42 8.57 10.03
C ARG A 213 4.72 9.88 9.65
N LEU A 214 4.61 10.83 10.57
CA LEU A 214 4.02 12.13 10.26
C LEU A 214 4.88 12.92 9.26
N ALA A 215 6.21 12.86 9.38
CA ALA A 215 7.13 13.47 8.42
C ALA A 215 6.95 12.88 7.02
N SER A 216 6.81 11.54 6.87
CA SER A 216 6.56 10.91 5.56
C SER A 216 5.21 11.30 4.94
N PHE A 217 4.22 11.64 5.74
CA PHE A 217 2.95 12.19 5.24
C PHE A 217 3.10 13.62 4.74
N ILE A 218 3.87 14.44 5.43
CA ILE A 218 4.04 15.88 5.12
C ILE A 218 5.03 16.08 3.99
N ASP A 219 6.13 15.30 3.92
CA ASP A 219 7.09 15.39 2.79
C ASP A 219 6.56 14.80 1.48
N GLY A 220 5.40 14.18 1.53
CA GLY A 220 4.71 13.62 0.38
C GLY A 220 5.12 12.20 0.01
N THR A 221 6.15 11.62 0.62
CA THR A 221 6.63 10.26 0.26
C THR A 221 5.50 9.23 0.33
N ASN A 222 4.71 9.23 1.40
CA ASN A 222 3.59 8.31 1.54
C ASN A 222 2.55 8.49 0.41
N THR A 223 2.22 9.74 0.05
CA THR A 223 1.32 10.04 -1.06
C THR A 223 1.87 9.51 -2.40
N MET A 224 3.18 9.66 -2.64
CA MET A 224 3.82 9.14 -3.86
C MET A 224 3.80 7.61 -3.90
N VAL A 225 4.02 6.94 -2.76
CA VAL A 225 3.92 5.48 -2.63
C VAL A 225 2.50 5.00 -2.95
N GLU A 226 1.48 5.62 -2.38
CA GLU A 226 0.08 5.28 -2.64
C GLU A 226 -0.31 5.50 -4.11
N MET A 227 0.13 6.60 -4.73
CA MET A 227 -0.09 6.82 -6.16
C MET A 227 0.62 5.80 -7.04
N ALA A 228 1.85 5.39 -6.69
CA ALA A 228 2.57 4.37 -7.43
C ALA A 228 1.86 2.99 -7.35
N ALA A 229 1.29 2.66 -6.20
CA ALA A 229 0.48 1.44 -6.05
C ALA A 229 -0.80 1.51 -6.92
N MET A 230 -1.52 2.65 -6.94
CA MET A 230 -2.65 2.86 -7.85
C MET A 230 -2.23 2.73 -9.33
N ALA A 231 -1.10 3.33 -9.69
CA ALA A 231 -0.54 3.27 -11.03
C ALA A 231 -0.26 1.83 -11.45
N ASN A 232 0.46 1.09 -10.62
CA ASN A 232 0.84 -0.28 -10.89
C ASN A 232 -0.37 -1.24 -10.98
N ALA A 233 -1.44 -0.96 -10.23
CA ALA A 233 -2.67 -1.76 -10.27
C ALA A 233 -3.57 -1.41 -11.47
N SER A 234 -3.69 -0.14 -11.83
CA SER A 234 -4.56 0.30 -12.94
C SER A 234 -3.88 0.25 -14.30
N GLY A 235 -2.53 0.34 -14.34
CA GLY A 235 -1.74 0.58 -15.55
C GLY A 235 -1.69 2.05 -15.96
N PHE A 236 -2.18 2.96 -15.13
CA PHE A 236 -2.08 4.42 -15.32
C PHE A 236 -0.70 4.90 -14.86
N ILE A 237 -0.26 6.05 -15.35
CA ILE A 237 1.05 6.61 -15.00
C ILE A 237 0.88 8.01 -14.41
N PRO A 238 1.89 8.54 -13.68
CA PRO A 238 1.87 9.96 -13.34
C PRO A 238 1.98 10.82 -14.61
N ASP A 239 1.13 11.87 -14.73
CA ASP A 239 1.18 12.77 -15.88
C ASP A 239 2.43 13.65 -15.90
N VAL A 240 2.92 13.98 -14.72
CA VAL A 240 4.17 14.69 -14.48
C VAL A 240 4.90 14.08 -13.29
N ARG A 241 6.24 14.22 -13.28
CA ARG A 241 7.06 13.80 -12.13
C ARG A 241 6.57 14.45 -10.84
N GLY A 242 6.28 13.67 -9.82
CA GLY A 242 5.78 14.13 -8.52
C GLY A 242 4.28 14.45 -8.46
N GLY A 243 3.54 14.30 -9.57
CA GLY A 243 2.12 14.65 -9.68
C GLY A 243 1.88 16.15 -9.80
N HIS A 244 0.66 16.55 -10.15
CA HIS A 244 0.25 17.96 -10.22
C HIS A 244 -0.14 18.52 -8.85
N GLY A 245 -0.89 17.74 -8.05
CA GLY A 245 -1.36 18.16 -6.73
C GLY A 245 -2.22 19.42 -6.74
N PRO A 246 -3.26 19.54 -7.58
CA PRO A 246 -4.10 20.72 -7.62
C PRO A 246 -4.94 20.87 -6.35
N THR A 247 -5.43 22.08 -6.12
CA THR A 247 -6.42 22.36 -5.07
C THR A 247 -7.80 22.56 -5.71
N GLY A 248 -8.83 21.90 -5.15
CA GLY A 248 -10.19 22.05 -5.65
C GLY A 248 -11.22 21.33 -4.78
N THR A 249 -12.51 21.57 -5.09
CA THR A 249 -13.63 20.80 -4.54
C THR A 249 -13.93 19.58 -5.41
N VAL A 250 -14.69 18.63 -4.90
CA VAL A 250 -15.08 17.41 -5.65
C VAL A 250 -15.72 17.76 -7.00
N ASP A 251 -16.60 18.76 -7.03
CA ASP A 251 -17.30 19.18 -8.25
C ASP A 251 -16.38 19.83 -9.29
N GLN A 252 -15.24 20.34 -8.87
CA GLN A 252 -14.25 20.96 -9.77
C GLN A 252 -13.29 19.93 -10.38
N LEU A 253 -13.12 18.75 -9.76
CA LEU A 253 -12.16 17.75 -10.23
C LEU A 253 -12.33 17.35 -11.70
N PRO A 254 -13.55 17.13 -12.25
CA PRO A 254 -13.72 16.78 -13.66
C PRO A 254 -13.14 17.80 -14.63
N GLY A 255 -13.28 19.10 -14.32
CA GLY A 255 -12.71 20.18 -15.12
C GLY A 255 -11.20 20.34 -14.91
N ILE A 256 -10.72 20.22 -13.68
CA ILE A 256 -9.28 20.28 -13.35
C ILE A 256 -8.55 19.16 -14.09
N TYR A 257 -9.02 17.91 -13.99
CA TYR A 257 -8.43 16.74 -14.62
C TYR A 257 -8.92 16.49 -16.06
N SER A 258 -9.15 17.57 -16.81
CA SER A 258 -9.30 17.55 -18.27
C SER A 258 -7.96 17.84 -18.95
N LEU A 259 -7.89 17.59 -20.25
CA LEU A 259 -6.71 17.94 -21.05
C LEU A 259 -6.49 19.44 -21.10
N LYS A 260 -5.25 19.89 -21.27
CA LYS A 260 -4.90 21.32 -21.41
C LYS A 260 -5.67 22.00 -22.54
N GLU A 261 -5.86 21.29 -23.66
CA GLU A 261 -6.65 21.77 -24.81
C GLU A 261 -8.15 21.90 -24.51
N GLU A 262 -8.63 21.21 -23.47
CA GLU A 262 -9.99 21.27 -22.95
C GLU A 262 -10.15 22.25 -21.77
N GLY A 263 -9.07 22.95 -21.39
CA GLY A 263 -9.04 23.92 -20.29
C GLY A 263 -8.63 23.34 -18.93
N GLY A 264 -8.20 22.09 -18.86
CA GLY A 264 -7.69 21.44 -17.66
C GLY A 264 -6.16 21.51 -17.53
N ILE A 265 -5.60 20.62 -16.69
CA ILE A 265 -4.15 20.61 -16.38
C ILE A 265 -3.39 19.45 -17.04
N LEU A 266 -4.08 18.45 -17.58
CA LEU A 266 -3.48 17.22 -18.03
C LEU A 266 -2.84 17.30 -19.41
N ASN A 267 -1.70 16.61 -19.59
CA ASN A 267 -1.09 16.36 -20.90
C ASN A 267 -1.74 15.14 -21.58
N ARG A 268 -2.29 14.22 -20.80
CA ARG A 268 -2.87 12.95 -21.26
C ARG A 268 -3.91 12.41 -20.26
N TYR A 269 -4.78 11.55 -20.71
CA TYR A 269 -5.62 10.71 -19.85
C TYR A 269 -4.93 9.38 -19.47
N GLY A 270 -5.50 8.67 -18.50
CA GLY A 270 -4.92 7.44 -17.96
C GLY A 270 -3.83 7.72 -16.93
N ILE A 271 -4.11 8.64 -16.01
CA ILE A 271 -3.13 9.13 -15.03
C ILE A 271 -3.55 8.85 -13.58
N VAL A 272 -2.55 8.88 -12.69
CA VAL A 272 -2.73 8.94 -11.24
C VAL A 272 -2.26 10.29 -10.71
N ASP A 273 -3.00 10.85 -9.74
CA ASP A 273 -2.63 12.10 -9.09
C ASP A 273 -3.23 12.22 -7.69
N PHE A 274 -2.88 13.26 -6.97
CA PHE A 274 -3.49 13.63 -5.70
C PHE A 274 -4.04 15.06 -5.77
N ALA A 275 -5.02 15.39 -4.91
CA ALA A 275 -5.58 16.74 -4.85
C ALA A 275 -5.75 17.20 -3.41
N PHE A 276 -5.59 18.51 -3.19
CA PHE A 276 -5.96 19.17 -1.95
C PHE A 276 -7.43 19.60 -1.96
N GLY A 277 -8.06 19.61 -0.78
CA GLY A 277 -9.45 20.05 -0.60
C GLY A 277 -10.49 18.91 -0.69
N VAL A 278 -10.07 17.68 -1.01
CA VAL A 278 -10.98 16.52 -1.16
C VAL A 278 -10.64 15.34 -0.23
N ALA A 279 -9.68 15.55 0.68
CA ALA A 279 -9.35 14.55 1.69
C ALA A 279 -10.47 14.41 2.76
N PRO A 280 -10.65 13.23 3.36
CA PRO A 280 -9.85 11.98 3.22
C PRO A 280 -10.31 11.06 2.08
N GLY A 281 -10.93 11.55 1.03
CA GLY A 281 -11.53 10.74 -0.03
C GLY A 281 -10.56 10.28 -1.12
N VAL A 282 -11.08 9.39 -1.95
CA VAL A 282 -10.47 8.95 -3.21
C VAL A 282 -11.43 9.22 -4.36
N TYR A 283 -10.92 9.36 -5.58
CA TYR A 283 -11.73 9.70 -6.74
C TYR A 283 -11.29 8.99 -8.00
N ALA A 284 -12.26 8.80 -8.90
CA ALA A 284 -12.04 8.43 -10.29
C ALA A 284 -12.73 9.45 -11.20
N ILE A 285 -12.00 10.04 -12.15
CA ILE A 285 -12.57 10.85 -13.20
C ILE A 285 -12.96 9.94 -14.34
N ILE A 286 -14.23 9.98 -14.72
CA ILE A 286 -14.81 9.06 -15.70
C ILE A 286 -15.45 9.83 -16.86
N THR A 287 -15.61 9.15 -17.98
CA THR A 287 -16.35 9.64 -19.14
C THR A 287 -17.05 8.49 -19.86
N THR A 288 -17.85 8.83 -20.86
CA THR A 288 -18.52 7.87 -21.75
C THR A 288 -18.57 8.43 -23.17
N ASP A 289 -18.66 7.57 -24.18
CA ASP A 289 -18.90 7.99 -25.57
C ASP A 289 -20.40 7.96 -25.92
N GLN A 290 -21.27 7.56 -24.99
CA GLN A 290 -22.68 7.36 -25.24
C GLN A 290 -23.52 8.61 -24.95
N PRO A 291 -24.12 9.30 -25.95
CA PRO A 291 -24.87 10.54 -25.72
C PRO A 291 -26.04 10.39 -24.75
N GLN A 292 -26.70 9.24 -24.76
CA GLN A 292 -27.82 8.97 -23.85
C GLN A 292 -27.33 8.87 -22.39
N VAL A 293 -26.17 8.25 -22.17
CA VAL A 293 -25.59 8.15 -20.83
C VAL A 293 -25.20 9.55 -20.30
N HIS A 294 -24.67 10.44 -21.14
CA HIS A 294 -24.47 11.85 -20.76
C HIS A 294 -25.75 12.52 -20.32
N SER A 295 -26.88 12.28 -21.02
CA SER A 295 -28.18 12.82 -20.66
C SER A 295 -28.64 12.29 -19.29
N GLU A 296 -28.45 11.02 -19.02
CA GLU A 296 -28.78 10.42 -17.73
C GLU A 296 -27.88 10.94 -16.60
N MET A 297 -26.57 11.08 -16.83
CA MET A 297 -25.64 11.64 -15.84
C MET A 297 -26.05 13.06 -15.43
N ARG A 298 -26.48 13.92 -16.39
CA ARG A 298 -27.04 15.25 -16.08
C ARG A 298 -28.35 15.15 -15.28
N PHE A 299 -29.25 14.27 -15.68
CA PHE A 299 -30.49 14.02 -14.93
C PHE A 299 -30.20 13.59 -13.48
N LEU A 300 -29.20 12.74 -13.27
CA LEU A 300 -28.75 12.28 -11.97
C LEU A 300 -27.90 13.32 -11.20
N LYS A 301 -27.73 14.52 -11.74
CA LYS A 301 -26.95 15.63 -11.15
C LYS A 301 -25.50 15.30 -10.90
N MET A 302 -24.91 14.46 -11.77
CA MET A 302 -23.50 14.11 -11.72
C MET A 302 -22.59 15.16 -12.37
N GLY A 303 -23.14 16.26 -12.89
CA GLY A 303 -22.47 17.35 -13.59
C GLY A 303 -22.95 17.49 -15.03
N GLU A 304 -22.49 18.55 -15.72
CA GLU A 304 -22.88 18.84 -17.11
C GLU A 304 -22.13 17.98 -18.16
N GLY A 305 -21.03 17.35 -17.76
CA GLY A 305 -20.17 16.56 -18.66
C GLY A 305 -19.07 17.43 -19.31
N ALA A 306 -18.21 16.92 -20.22
CA ALA A 306 -18.09 15.53 -20.70
C ALA A 306 -17.53 14.55 -19.64
N ASN A 307 -16.78 15.05 -18.65
CA ASN A 307 -16.17 14.24 -17.60
C ASN A 307 -17.00 14.35 -16.31
N TYR A 308 -16.95 13.29 -15.51
CA TYR A 308 -17.66 13.18 -14.25
C TYR A 308 -16.73 12.66 -13.17
N VAL A 309 -17.09 12.83 -11.88
CA VAL A 309 -16.33 12.29 -10.76
C VAL A 309 -17.13 11.23 -10.03
N LEU A 310 -16.50 10.07 -9.83
CA LEU A 310 -16.89 9.13 -8.77
C LEU A 310 -16.04 9.45 -7.55
N PHE A 311 -16.67 9.69 -6.41
CA PHE A 311 -15.98 10.11 -5.20
C PHE A 311 -16.41 9.25 -4.02
N ARG A 312 -15.44 8.71 -3.32
CA ARG A 312 -15.62 8.03 -2.05
C ARG A 312 -15.04 8.93 -0.95
N PRO A 313 -15.89 9.52 -0.07
CA PRO A 313 -15.45 10.56 0.88
C PRO A 313 -14.68 10.00 2.10
N TYR A 314 -14.33 8.74 2.11
CA TYR A 314 -13.59 8.07 3.18
C TYR A 314 -12.77 6.90 2.65
N HIS A 315 -11.77 6.53 3.41
CA HIS A 315 -11.10 5.23 3.39
C HIS A 315 -10.79 4.86 4.85
N LEU A 316 -10.89 3.59 5.23
CA LEU A 316 -10.82 3.17 6.63
C LEU A 316 -9.55 2.36 6.93
N THR A 317 -8.56 2.42 6.05
CA THR A 317 -7.24 1.78 6.21
C THR A 317 -7.35 0.32 6.66
N SER A 318 -6.73 -0.04 7.78
CA SER A 318 -6.71 -1.41 8.31
C SER A 318 -8.09 -1.98 8.63
N LEU A 319 -9.11 -1.14 8.87
CA LEU A 319 -10.47 -1.61 9.20
C LEU A 319 -11.19 -2.25 8.01
N GLU A 320 -10.76 -1.97 6.77
CA GLU A 320 -11.29 -2.62 5.56
C GLU A 320 -10.42 -3.81 5.09
N THR A 321 -9.27 -4.04 5.70
CA THR A 321 -8.39 -5.18 5.37
C THR A 321 -9.13 -6.54 5.39
N PRO A 322 -10.16 -6.78 6.24
CA PRO A 322 -10.95 -8.00 6.19
C PRO A 322 -11.56 -8.30 4.82
N ILE A 323 -11.83 -7.26 3.99
CA ILE A 323 -12.33 -7.44 2.61
C ILE A 323 -11.27 -8.13 1.75
N SER A 324 -10.00 -7.70 1.82
CA SER A 324 -8.90 -8.32 1.09
C SER A 324 -8.62 -9.74 1.58
N ILE A 325 -8.65 -9.96 2.89
CA ILE A 325 -8.50 -11.29 3.50
C ILE A 325 -9.57 -12.24 2.96
N ALA A 326 -10.84 -11.82 2.97
CA ALA A 326 -11.94 -12.63 2.49
C ALA A 326 -11.87 -12.88 0.97
N LYS A 327 -11.52 -11.86 0.16
CA LYS A 327 -11.35 -12.04 -1.29
C LYS A 327 -10.26 -13.06 -1.59
N ALA A 328 -9.12 -12.97 -0.92
CA ALA A 328 -8.01 -13.89 -1.10
C ALA A 328 -8.38 -15.33 -0.71
N ALA A 329 -8.94 -15.52 0.48
CA ALA A 329 -9.23 -16.86 1.00
C ALA A 329 -10.45 -17.53 0.37
N ILE A 330 -11.50 -16.77 -0.01
CA ILE A 330 -12.76 -17.31 -0.52
C ILE A 330 -12.77 -17.43 -2.04
N TYR A 331 -12.24 -16.40 -2.73
CA TYR A 331 -12.33 -16.32 -4.20
C TYR A 331 -10.99 -16.53 -4.90
N GLY A 332 -9.87 -16.57 -4.18
CA GLY A 332 -8.56 -16.61 -4.79
C GLY A 332 -8.23 -15.31 -5.56
N GLU A 333 -8.82 -14.18 -5.16
CA GLU A 333 -8.71 -12.89 -5.83
C GLU A 333 -8.08 -11.82 -4.92
N GLY A 334 -7.27 -10.93 -5.50
CA GLY A 334 -6.76 -9.76 -4.80
C GLY A 334 -7.72 -8.57 -4.83
N SER A 335 -7.53 -7.60 -3.94
CA SER A 335 -8.24 -6.31 -3.93
C SER A 335 -7.50 -5.28 -4.76
N ILE A 336 -6.18 -5.23 -4.65
CA ILE A 336 -5.29 -4.38 -5.43
C ILE A 336 -4.02 -5.18 -5.74
N VAL A 337 -3.77 -5.42 -7.00
CA VAL A 337 -2.69 -6.29 -7.48
C VAL A 337 -2.00 -5.59 -8.66
N PRO A 338 -0.69 -5.66 -8.78
CA PRO A 338 0.00 -5.18 -9.98
C PRO A 338 -0.61 -5.79 -11.25
N LYS A 339 -0.97 -4.93 -12.21
CA LYS A 339 -1.67 -5.32 -13.44
C LYS A 339 -0.77 -6.11 -14.38
N GLY A 340 0.50 -5.74 -14.45
CA GLY A 340 1.51 -6.35 -15.30
C GLY A 340 2.60 -7.07 -14.51
N ASP A 341 3.51 -7.69 -15.26
CA ASP A 341 4.72 -8.30 -14.69
C ASP A 341 5.78 -7.25 -14.32
N LEU A 342 5.64 -6.01 -14.82
CA LEU A 342 6.51 -4.87 -14.50
C LEU A 342 5.69 -3.73 -13.90
N PRO A 343 6.30 -2.89 -13.05
CA PRO A 343 5.67 -1.65 -12.62
C PRO A 343 5.52 -0.68 -13.80
N VAL A 344 4.57 0.25 -13.69
CA VAL A 344 4.42 1.38 -14.62
C VAL A 344 4.85 2.69 -13.98
N ALA A 345 4.94 2.73 -12.67
CA ALA A 345 5.42 3.86 -11.90
C ALA A 345 6.28 3.42 -10.72
N GLU A 346 7.18 4.30 -10.29
CA GLU A 346 8.07 4.12 -9.15
C GLU A 346 8.10 5.34 -8.25
N VAL A 347 8.55 5.15 -7.01
CA VAL A 347 8.84 6.25 -6.09
C VAL A 347 10.35 6.42 -6.00
N ILE A 348 10.85 7.40 -6.71
CA ILE A 348 12.27 7.72 -6.83
C ILE A 348 12.74 8.62 -5.67
N THR A 349 14.03 8.57 -5.36
CA THR A 349 14.64 9.23 -4.21
C THR A 349 15.14 10.63 -4.54
N ARG A 350 14.85 11.60 -3.66
CA ARG A 350 15.37 12.97 -3.72
C ARG A 350 16.06 13.35 -2.41
N ALA A 351 17.08 14.20 -2.49
CA ALA A 351 17.81 14.69 -1.32
C ALA A 351 17.00 15.77 -0.54
N LYS A 352 16.81 15.61 0.77
CA LYS A 352 16.20 16.64 1.64
C LYS A 352 17.14 17.78 1.98
N LYS A 353 18.43 17.55 1.92
CA LYS A 353 19.51 18.50 2.23
C LYS A 353 20.69 18.30 1.31
N ASP A 354 21.70 19.17 1.36
CA ASP A 354 23.00 18.88 0.76
C ASP A 354 23.58 17.63 1.44
N LEU A 355 23.95 16.64 0.64
CA LEU A 355 24.54 15.38 1.07
C LEU A 355 26.00 15.31 0.66
N LYS A 356 26.85 14.73 1.49
CA LYS A 356 28.30 14.61 1.25
C LYS A 356 28.70 13.17 0.90
N ALA A 357 29.76 13.02 0.11
CA ALA A 357 30.38 11.73 -0.13
C ALA A 357 30.71 11.02 1.19
N GLY A 358 30.33 9.76 1.32
CA GLY A 358 30.46 8.94 2.53
C GLY A 358 29.35 9.13 3.57
N GLU A 359 28.44 10.08 3.40
CA GLU A 359 27.31 10.30 4.30
C GLU A 359 26.31 9.13 4.21
N HIS A 360 25.84 8.66 5.37
CA HIS A 360 24.79 7.65 5.46
C HIS A 360 23.44 8.26 5.10
N LEU A 361 22.65 7.50 4.37
CA LEU A 361 21.24 7.79 4.13
C LEU A 361 20.39 7.04 5.16
N ASP A 362 19.35 7.66 5.62
CA ASP A 362 18.47 7.08 6.64
C ASP A 362 17.25 6.35 6.03
N GLY A 363 16.29 7.05 5.43
CA GLY A 363 15.15 6.39 4.81
C GLY A 363 13.88 7.24 4.77
N ILE A 364 12.74 6.55 4.62
CA ILE A 364 11.43 7.18 4.47
C ILE A 364 11.02 7.93 5.74
N GLY A 365 10.67 9.22 5.56
CA GLY A 365 10.20 10.08 6.64
C GLY A 365 11.28 10.58 7.59
N GLU A 366 12.57 10.39 7.25
CA GLU A 366 13.71 10.78 8.05
C GLU A 366 14.34 12.08 7.55
N TYR A 367 15.67 12.27 7.70
CA TYR A 367 16.34 13.56 7.57
C TYR A 367 17.03 13.77 6.22
N THR A 368 17.35 12.70 5.48
CA THR A 368 18.24 12.78 4.32
C THR A 368 17.52 12.76 2.99
N VAL A 369 16.42 12.02 2.88
CA VAL A 369 15.74 11.77 1.60
C VAL A 369 14.22 11.83 1.71
N PHE A 370 13.56 12.04 0.55
CA PHE A 370 12.12 11.92 0.37
C PHE A 370 11.79 11.33 -1.00
N GLY A 371 10.57 10.82 -1.16
CA GLY A 371 10.10 10.15 -2.37
C GLY A 371 9.37 11.08 -3.34
N SER A 372 9.49 10.80 -4.63
CA SER A 372 8.73 11.44 -5.69
C SER A 372 8.29 10.38 -6.70
N ILE A 373 7.03 10.38 -7.14
CA ILE A 373 6.56 9.43 -8.16
C ILE A 373 7.13 9.78 -9.54
N GLU A 374 7.48 8.76 -10.30
CA GLU A 374 7.92 8.86 -11.69
C GLU A 374 7.39 7.68 -12.51
N GLU A 375 7.26 7.85 -13.81
CA GLU A 375 7.04 6.75 -14.75
C GLU A 375 8.22 5.79 -14.74
N TYR A 376 7.95 4.48 -14.65
CA TYR A 376 8.98 3.43 -14.50
C TYR A 376 10.02 3.46 -15.64
N GLY A 377 9.56 3.59 -16.90
CA GLY A 377 10.46 3.66 -18.05
C GLY A 377 11.49 4.79 -17.92
N ARG A 378 11.02 5.98 -17.56
CA ARG A 378 11.85 7.14 -17.36
C ARG A 378 12.78 7.01 -16.14
N ALA A 379 12.28 6.45 -15.05
CA ALA A 379 13.10 6.18 -13.86
C ALA A 379 14.28 5.26 -14.19
N ARG A 380 14.05 4.23 -15.02
CA ARG A 380 15.13 3.33 -15.51
C ARG A 380 16.13 4.02 -16.42
N GLU A 381 15.65 4.79 -17.42
CA GLU A 381 16.54 5.55 -18.32
C GLU A 381 17.47 6.50 -17.56
N GLU A 382 16.94 7.20 -16.57
CA GLU A 382 17.68 8.11 -15.71
C GLU A 382 18.42 7.39 -14.55
N LYS A 383 18.31 6.08 -14.44
CA LYS A 383 18.90 5.23 -13.36
C LYS A 383 18.57 5.71 -11.96
N LEU A 384 17.34 6.16 -11.72
CA LEU A 384 16.90 6.71 -10.45
C LEU A 384 16.70 5.59 -9.42
N VAL A 385 17.10 5.87 -8.17
CA VAL A 385 17.01 4.90 -7.07
C VAL A 385 15.62 4.94 -6.44
N PRO A 386 14.91 3.79 -6.34
CA PRO A 386 13.67 3.70 -5.57
C PRO A 386 13.91 3.98 -4.09
N ILE A 387 13.05 4.81 -3.47
CA ILE A 387 13.26 5.24 -2.08
C ILE A 387 13.20 4.08 -1.08
N SER A 388 12.39 3.07 -1.33
CA SER A 388 12.28 1.90 -0.44
C SER A 388 13.53 1.01 -0.40
N LEU A 389 14.52 1.25 -1.27
CA LEU A 389 15.85 0.62 -1.21
C LEU A 389 16.83 1.40 -0.31
N ILE A 390 16.47 2.63 0.07
CA ILE A 390 17.29 3.44 0.98
C ILE A 390 17.00 3.01 2.42
N ASN A 391 18.07 2.65 3.13
CA ASN A 391 18.07 2.30 4.54
C ASN A 391 19.32 2.84 5.22
N GLY A 392 19.44 2.73 6.55
CA GLY A 392 20.55 3.28 7.32
C GLY A 392 21.96 2.77 6.93
N ASN A 393 22.06 1.74 6.09
CA ASN A 393 23.34 1.22 5.57
C ASN A 393 23.69 1.81 4.20
N ALA A 394 22.76 2.46 3.50
CA ALA A 394 23.03 3.12 2.23
C ALA A 394 23.94 4.34 2.44
N ARG A 395 24.84 4.62 1.49
CA ARG A 395 25.82 5.72 1.56
C ARG A 395 25.93 6.48 0.26
N MET A 396 26.20 7.78 0.37
CA MET A 396 26.53 8.60 -0.79
C MET A 396 27.95 8.31 -1.30
N LYS A 397 28.11 8.14 -2.62
CA LYS A 397 29.43 8.01 -3.27
C LYS A 397 30.01 9.36 -3.64
N MET A 398 29.19 10.40 -3.78
CA MET A 398 29.58 11.76 -4.18
C MET A 398 28.71 12.81 -3.49
N ASP A 399 29.12 14.07 -3.58
CA ASP A 399 28.34 15.20 -3.09
C ASP A 399 27.09 15.41 -3.98
N VAL A 400 25.94 15.64 -3.35
CA VAL A 400 24.65 15.90 -4.01
C VAL A 400 23.98 17.10 -3.37
N LYS A 401 23.30 17.93 -4.14
CA LYS A 401 22.61 19.12 -3.66
C LYS A 401 21.19 18.79 -3.18
N LYS A 402 20.72 19.61 -2.23
CA LYS A 402 19.33 19.60 -1.79
C LYS A 402 18.37 19.67 -2.98
N GLY A 403 17.43 18.75 -3.06
CA GLY A 403 16.41 18.68 -4.09
C GLY A 403 16.79 17.85 -5.32
N ASP A 404 18.05 17.46 -5.47
CA ASP A 404 18.50 16.61 -6.58
C ASP A 404 17.94 15.18 -6.44
N PHE A 405 17.78 14.51 -7.57
CA PHE A 405 17.44 13.10 -7.64
C PHE A 405 18.66 12.22 -7.43
N LEU A 406 18.50 11.11 -6.74
CA LEU A 406 19.58 10.16 -6.51
C LEU A 406 19.54 9.05 -7.57
N THR A 407 20.70 8.80 -8.19
CA THR A 407 20.91 7.70 -9.14
C THR A 407 21.71 6.56 -8.51
N TYR A 408 21.65 5.35 -9.10
CA TYR A 408 22.46 4.21 -8.68
C TYR A 408 23.98 4.49 -8.73
N ASP A 409 24.42 5.40 -9.58
CA ASP A 409 25.83 5.79 -9.67
C ASP A 409 26.26 6.67 -8.47
N MET A 410 25.32 7.37 -7.82
CA MET A 410 25.54 8.28 -6.69
C MET A 410 25.46 7.61 -5.32
N VAL A 411 24.84 6.44 -5.23
CA VAL A 411 24.52 5.75 -3.95
C VAL A 411 25.11 4.36 -3.93
N GLU A 412 25.71 3.98 -2.81
CA GLU A 412 26.02 2.61 -2.45
C GLU A 412 24.86 2.05 -1.62
N LEU A 413 24.10 1.13 -2.20
CA LEU A 413 22.94 0.49 -1.57
C LEU A 413 23.37 -0.72 -0.76
N ASP A 414 22.59 -1.05 0.28
CA ASP A 414 22.74 -2.29 1.04
C ASP A 414 22.23 -3.49 0.22
N GLN A 415 23.17 -4.17 -0.44
CA GLN A 415 22.87 -5.34 -1.27
C GLN A 415 22.57 -6.62 -0.48
N THR A 416 22.67 -6.58 0.86
CA THR A 416 22.43 -7.75 1.71
C THR A 416 20.94 -7.93 2.06
N THR A 417 20.11 -6.98 1.70
CA THR A 417 18.67 -6.98 2.01
C THR A 417 17.87 -7.81 1.02
N GLU A 418 16.77 -8.41 1.51
CA GLU A 418 15.85 -9.19 0.69
C GLU A 418 15.10 -8.31 -0.32
N ILE A 419 14.73 -7.09 0.08
CA ILE A 419 14.05 -6.14 -0.83
C ILE A 419 14.95 -5.77 -2.01
N PHE A 420 16.27 -5.59 -1.79
CA PHE A 420 17.22 -5.35 -2.87
C PHE A 420 17.34 -6.56 -3.81
N ARG A 421 17.44 -7.78 -3.25
CA ARG A 421 17.49 -9.01 -4.05
C ARG A 421 16.24 -9.20 -4.91
N LEU A 422 15.06 -8.99 -4.33
CA LEU A 422 13.79 -9.09 -5.07
C LEU A 422 13.69 -8.04 -6.18
N ARG A 423 14.18 -6.83 -5.90
CA ARG A 423 14.26 -5.79 -6.92
C ARG A 423 15.18 -6.16 -8.07
N GLN A 424 16.36 -6.72 -7.81
CA GLN A 424 17.26 -7.20 -8.86
C GLN A 424 16.58 -8.25 -9.75
N LEU A 425 15.92 -9.24 -9.14
CA LEU A 425 15.18 -10.27 -9.89
C LEU A 425 14.03 -9.67 -10.74
N GLN A 426 13.39 -8.61 -10.25
CA GLN A 426 12.38 -7.88 -11.04
C GLN A 426 13.01 -7.13 -12.22
N GLU A 427 14.20 -6.54 -12.07
CA GLU A 427 14.92 -5.88 -13.16
C GLU A 427 15.42 -6.88 -14.21
N GLU A 428 15.94 -8.03 -13.79
CA GLU A 428 16.32 -9.13 -14.71
C GLU A 428 15.11 -9.60 -15.53
N MET A 429 13.95 -9.74 -14.87
CA MET A 429 12.70 -10.07 -15.55
C MET A 429 12.30 -9.01 -16.58
N ALA A 430 12.53 -7.73 -16.29
CA ALA A 430 12.27 -6.63 -17.21
C ALA A 430 13.15 -6.69 -18.46
N GLU A 431 14.43 -7.04 -18.30
CA GLU A 431 15.36 -7.20 -19.41
C GLU A 431 14.97 -8.37 -20.33
N ASP A 432 14.49 -9.48 -19.76
CA ASP A 432 14.07 -10.66 -20.52
C ASP A 432 12.78 -10.41 -21.32
N LEU A 433 11.88 -9.57 -20.83
CA LEU A 433 10.65 -9.19 -21.52
C LEU A 433 10.88 -8.17 -22.65
N THR A 434 12.05 -7.52 -22.69
CA THR A 434 12.41 -6.54 -23.72
C THR A 434 13.30 -7.12 -24.83
N LYS A 435 13.77 -8.35 -24.70
CA LYS A 435 14.50 -9.14 -25.72
C LYS A 435 13.52 -9.95 -26.59
#